data_ea6e56a160ac70c7951d45e63c34d38b
#
_entry.id   ea6e56a160ac70c7951d45e63c34d38b
#
_cell.length_a   1.000
_cell.length_b   1.000
_cell.length_c   1.000
_cell.angle_alpha   90.00
_cell.angle_beta   90.00
_cell.angle_gamma   90.00
#
_symmetry.space_group_name_H-M   'P 1'
#
loop_
_entity.id
_entity.type
_entity.pdbx_description
1 polymer ?
#
loop_
_entity_poly.entity_id
_entity_poly.type
_entity_poly.pdbx_seq_one_letter_code
_entity_poly.pdbx_strand_id
1 'polypeptide(L)'
;EQPSRFVGIAGVDGSDPIAAIAEIERTVANGNLRGAGMEPGCGAIPMYVDDARLYPIYQYCSDRSIPMFLMGGGGNGPDLSYSNPEHIDRVCRDFPKLVVVNMHGSYPWVPQVLFSCMCRPNMYLAPDMYMYNMPGAADYVTAANGFLRDRFLFGSGYPYIPLKQAVDLFVAM
;
A
#
# COMPACT_ATOMS: atom_id res chain seq x y z
N GLU A 1 10.86 -22.11 8.05
CA GLU A 1 9.57 -21.42 7.90
C GLU A 1 8.85 -21.39 9.24
N GLN A 2 8.25 -20.26 9.61
CA GLN A 2 7.62 -20.07 10.92
C GLN A 2 6.24 -19.40 10.74
N PRO A 3 5.21 -20.15 10.34
CA PRO A 3 3.89 -19.61 10.01
C PRO A 3 3.17 -18.98 11.19
N SER A 4 3.57 -19.28 12.41
CA SER A 4 3.05 -18.65 13.62
C SER A 4 3.60 -17.23 13.87
N ARG A 5 4.65 -16.82 13.16
CA ARG A 5 5.33 -15.53 13.34
C ARG A 5 5.24 -14.60 12.13
N PHE A 6 4.88 -15.13 10.97
CA PHE A 6 4.84 -14.38 9.72
C PHE A 6 3.50 -14.56 9.02
N VAL A 7 3.01 -13.46 8.48
CA VAL A 7 1.84 -13.42 7.60
C VAL A 7 2.32 -12.94 6.24
N GLY A 8 1.99 -13.69 5.21
CA GLY A 8 2.37 -13.36 3.83
C GLY A 8 1.25 -12.64 3.09
N ILE A 9 1.66 -11.90 2.06
CA ILE A 9 0.79 -11.22 1.09
C ILE A 9 1.10 -11.81 -0.28
N ALA A 10 0.08 -12.06 -1.10
CA ALA A 10 0.24 -12.51 -2.48
C ALA A 10 0.70 -11.34 -3.36
N GLY A 11 1.89 -11.41 -3.93
CA GLY A 11 2.29 -10.50 -5.00
C GLY A 11 1.64 -10.93 -6.32
N VAL A 12 0.93 -10.03 -7.00
CA VAL A 12 0.28 -10.32 -8.29
C VAL A 12 0.62 -9.28 -9.34
N ASP A 13 0.65 -9.71 -10.60
CA ASP A 13 0.82 -8.83 -11.74
C ASP A 13 -0.55 -8.36 -12.25
N GLY A 14 -0.78 -7.05 -12.21
CA GLY A 14 -2.03 -6.44 -12.68
C GLY A 14 -2.20 -6.45 -14.20
N SER A 15 -1.16 -6.75 -14.99
CA SER A 15 -1.24 -6.80 -16.45
C SER A 15 -2.11 -7.93 -16.99
N ASP A 16 -2.30 -8.99 -16.18
CA ASP A 16 -3.24 -10.07 -16.44
C ASP A 16 -4.22 -10.24 -15.26
N PRO A 17 -5.35 -9.53 -15.26
CA PRO A 17 -6.32 -9.59 -14.16
C PRO A 17 -6.90 -10.98 -13.90
N ILE A 18 -7.01 -11.84 -14.93
CA ILE A 18 -7.53 -13.19 -14.79
C ILE A 18 -6.53 -14.04 -14.01
N ALA A 19 -5.26 -14.02 -14.41
CA ALA A 19 -4.21 -14.72 -13.71
C ALA A 19 -4.00 -14.19 -12.28
N ALA A 20 -4.07 -12.85 -12.09
CA ALA A 20 -3.97 -12.23 -10.79
C ALA A 20 -5.08 -12.69 -9.83
N ILE A 21 -6.34 -12.71 -10.29
CA ILE A 21 -7.48 -13.18 -9.50
C ILE A 21 -7.32 -14.67 -9.16
N ALA A 22 -6.93 -15.51 -10.12
CA ALA A 22 -6.71 -16.94 -9.89
C ALA A 22 -5.60 -17.18 -8.84
N GLU A 23 -4.53 -16.38 -8.86
CA GLU A 23 -3.46 -16.47 -7.88
C GLU A 23 -3.91 -15.99 -6.48
N ILE A 24 -4.69 -14.92 -6.39
CA ILE A 24 -5.29 -14.46 -5.12
C ILE A 24 -6.23 -15.54 -4.58
N GLU A 25 -7.05 -16.13 -5.42
CA GLU A 25 -7.95 -17.22 -5.01
C GLU A 25 -7.17 -18.40 -4.46
N ARG A 26 -6.13 -18.83 -5.15
CA ARG A 26 -5.29 -19.96 -4.75
C ARG A 26 -4.56 -19.70 -3.44
N THR A 27 -4.02 -18.49 -3.22
CA THR A 27 -3.07 -18.20 -2.14
C THR A 27 -3.70 -17.53 -0.94
N VAL A 28 -4.74 -16.72 -1.13
CA VAL A 28 -5.41 -15.95 -0.07
C VAL A 28 -6.75 -16.60 0.29
N ALA A 29 -7.67 -16.74 -0.66
CA ALA A 29 -9.00 -17.26 -0.37
C ALA A 29 -8.95 -18.75 0.06
N ASN A 30 -8.15 -19.57 -0.61
CA ASN A 30 -8.00 -21.01 -0.33
C ASN A 30 -6.63 -21.34 0.32
N GLY A 31 -5.79 -20.35 0.57
CA GLY A 31 -4.44 -20.53 1.13
C GLY A 31 -4.24 -19.87 2.49
N ASN A 32 -2.98 -19.63 2.81
CA ASN A 32 -2.55 -19.08 4.10
C ASN A 32 -2.09 -17.62 4.05
N LEU A 33 -2.12 -16.97 2.87
CA LEU A 33 -1.82 -15.55 2.76
C LEU A 33 -3.02 -14.71 3.21
N ARG A 34 -2.79 -13.46 3.56
CA ARG A 34 -3.82 -12.63 4.22
C ARG A 34 -4.12 -11.32 3.49
N GLY A 35 -3.58 -11.14 2.30
CA GLY A 35 -3.79 -9.97 1.47
C GLY A 35 -3.19 -10.16 0.10
N ALA A 36 -3.45 -9.24 -0.80
CA ALA A 36 -2.84 -9.17 -2.12
C ALA A 36 -2.08 -7.86 -2.27
N GLY A 37 -1.02 -7.85 -3.07
CA GLY A 37 -0.19 -6.68 -3.32
C GLY A 37 0.16 -6.53 -4.79
N MET A 38 0.22 -5.29 -5.27
CA MET A 38 0.58 -4.94 -6.64
C MET A 38 1.48 -3.71 -6.70
N GLU A 39 2.34 -3.70 -7.70
CA GLU A 39 3.18 -2.57 -8.12
C GLU A 39 2.93 -2.26 -9.60
N PRO A 40 1.75 -1.73 -9.97
CA PRO A 40 1.38 -1.61 -11.39
C PRO A 40 2.32 -0.72 -12.20
N GLY A 41 2.92 0.29 -11.58
CA GLY A 41 3.88 1.18 -12.23
C GLY A 41 5.21 0.51 -12.61
N CYS A 42 5.56 -0.60 -11.94
CA CYS A 42 6.80 -1.36 -12.17
C CYS A 42 6.61 -2.58 -13.08
N GLY A 43 5.40 -2.81 -13.59
CA GLY A 43 5.12 -3.90 -14.52
C GLY A 43 5.75 -3.70 -15.89
N ALA A 44 5.74 -4.74 -16.71
CA ALA A 44 6.23 -4.69 -18.10
C ALA A 44 5.49 -3.64 -18.96
N ILE A 45 4.23 -3.41 -18.63
CA ILE A 45 3.42 -2.30 -19.17
C ILE A 45 3.01 -1.47 -17.95
N PRO A 46 3.71 -0.35 -17.67
CA PRO A 46 3.39 0.48 -16.52
C PRO A 46 1.96 0.99 -16.55
N MET A 47 1.25 0.88 -15.42
CA MET A 47 -0.11 1.36 -15.24
C MET A 47 -0.19 2.21 -13.98
N TYR A 48 -1.04 3.22 -13.99
CA TYR A 48 -1.47 3.86 -12.75
C TYR A 48 -2.31 2.90 -11.92
N VAL A 49 -2.31 3.04 -10.60
CA VAL A 49 -3.11 2.16 -9.73
C VAL A 49 -4.61 2.28 -9.96
N ASP A 50 -5.10 3.38 -10.55
CA ASP A 50 -6.50 3.61 -10.94
C ASP A 50 -6.79 3.26 -12.41
N ASP A 51 -5.89 2.53 -13.09
CA ASP A 51 -6.17 2.04 -14.43
C ASP A 51 -7.38 1.07 -14.40
N ALA A 52 -8.34 1.29 -15.28
CA ALA A 52 -9.59 0.51 -15.31
C ALA A 52 -9.37 -0.99 -15.52
N ARG A 53 -8.25 -1.39 -16.10
CA ARG A 53 -7.88 -2.82 -16.27
C ARG A 53 -7.65 -3.52 -14.94
N LEU A 54 -7.29 -2.80 -13.88
CA LEU A 54 -7.07 -3.33 -12.53
C LEU A 54 -8.38 -3.48 -11.73
N TYR A 55 -9.46 -2.81 -12.13
CA TYR A 55 -10.72 -2.79 -11.40
C TYR A 55 -11.34 -4.17 -11.13
N PRO A 56 -11.26 -5.16 -12.03
CA PRO A 56 -11.72 -6.53 -11.71
C PRO A 56 -11.01 -7.15 -10.51
N ILE A 57 -9.70 -6.85 -10.31
CA ILE A 57 -8.92 -7.36 -9.16
C ILE A 57 -9.42 -6.67 -7.88
N TYR A 58 -9.61 -5.35 -7.91
CA TYR A 58 -10.12 -4.59 -6.76
C TYR A 58 -11.53 -5.04 -6.37
N GLN A 59 -12.39 -5.26 -7.36
CA GLN A 59 -13.75 -5.77 -7.11
C GLN A 59 -13.71 -7.15 -6.45
N TYR A 60 -12.89 -8.08 -6.97
CA TYR A 60 -12.71 -9.41 -6.40
C TYR A 60 -12.25 -9.35 -4.93
N CYS A 61 -11.26 -8.52 -4.64
CA CYS A 61 -10.73 -8.34 -3.28
C CYS A 61 -11.75 -7.66 -2.36
N SER A 62 -12.47 -6.64 -2.85
CA SER A 62 -13.52 -5.93 -2.12
C SER A 62 -14.65 -6.86 -1.68
N ASP A 63 -15.14 -7.72 -2.61
CA ASP A 63 -16.24 -8.64 -2.35
C ASP A 63 -15.87 -9.73 -1.33
N ARG A 64 -14.59 -10.00 -1.16
CA ARG A 64 -14.06 -11.04 -0.24
C ARG A 64 -13.38 -10.49 1.00
N SER A 65 -13.42 -9.16 1.18
CA SER A 65 -12.72 -8.49 2.29
C SER A 65 -11.22 -8.82 2.35
N ILE A 66 -10.57 -8.98 1.19
CA ILE A 66 -9.14 -9.20 1.05
C ILE A 66 -8.47 -7.82 0.98
N PRO A 67 -7.59 -7.45 1.92
CA PRO A 67 -6.89 -6.17 1.86
C PRO A 67 -5.92 -6.12 0.68
N MET A 68 -5.85 -4.96 0.03
CA MET A 68 -4.97 -4.69 -1.10
C MET A 68 -3.83 -3.77 -0.68
N PHE A 69 -2.61 -4.23 -0.88
CA PHE A 69 -1.38 -3.49 -0.64
C PHE A 69 -0.91 -2.89 -1.98
N LEU A 70 -0.98 -1.58 -2.09
CA LEU A 70 -0.60 -0.87 -3.31
C LEU A 70 0.68 -0.08 -3.08
N MET A 71 1.64 -0.24 -3.96
CA MET A 71 2.83 0.58 -3.97
C MET A 71 2.45 1.97 -4.48
N GLY A 72 2.40 2.94 -3.57
CA GLY A 72 1.91 4.28 -3.85
C GLY A 72 2.95 5.38 -3.70
N GLY A 73 4.24 5.05 -3.53
CA GLY A 73 5.26 6.06 -3.29
C GLY A 73 6.66 5.65 -3.71
N GLY A 74 7.61 6.58 -3.63
CA GLY A 74 8.99 6.36 -4.08
C GLY A 74 9.11 6.34 -5.60
N GLY A 75 10.13 5.74 -6.15
CA GLY A 75 10.33 5.63 -7.61
C GLY A 75 9.47 4.53 -8.27
N ASN A 76 8.16 4.58 -8.07
CA ASN A 76 7.23 3.48 -8.37
C ASN A 76 6.61 3.60 -9.77
N GLY A 77 7.44 3.61 -10.80
CA GLY A 77 7.02 3.71 -12.20
C GLY A 77 7.96 4.58 -13.01
N PRO A 78 7.61 4.86 -14.28
CA PRO A 78 8.44 5.63 -15.21
C PRO A 78 8.77 7.06 -14.76
N ASP A 79 7.89 7.69 -13.99
CA ASP A 79 8.06 9.06 -13.49
C ASP A 79 7.28 9.29 -12.19
N LEU A 80 7.41 10.49 -11.61
CA LEU A 80 6.78 10.86 -10.35
C LEU A 80 5.25 10.79 -10.33
N SER A 81 4.59 10.89 -11.48
CA SER A 81 3.12 10.85 -11.52
C SER A 81 2.57 9.51 -11.03
N TYR A 82 3.33 8.44 -11.14
CA TYR A 82 2.94 7.11 -10.64
C TYR A 82 2.86 7.03 -9.10
N SER A 83 3.49 7.97 -8.41
CA SER A 83 3.42 8.10 -6.94
C SER A 83 2.39 9.13 -6.47
N ASN A 84 1.69 9.81 -7.40
CA ASN A 84 0.68 10.81 -7.06
C ASN A 84 -0.51 10.15 -6.33
N PRO A 85 -0.83 10.59 -5.09
CA PRO A 85 -1.89 10.00 -4.29
C PRO A 85 -3.31 10.15 -4.88
N GLU A 86 -3.51 11.00 -5.88
CA GLU A 86 -4.80 11.11 -6.57
C GLU A 86 -5.25 9.78 -7.18
N HIS A 87 -4.31 8.98 -7.67
CA HIS A 87 -4.62 7.67 -8.26
C HIS A 87 -5.16 6.70 -7.20
N ILE A 88 -4.47 6.57 -6.07
CA ILE A 88 -4.92 5.66 -4.99
C ILE A 88 -6.18 6.20 -4.28
N ASP A 89 -6.37 7.52 -4.23
CA ASP A 89 -7.60 8.16 -3.75
C ASP A 89 -8.81 7.74 -4.57
N ARG A 90 -8.68 7.69 -5.92
CA ARG A 90 -9.75 7.24 -6.80
C ARG A 90 -10.10 5.78 -6.56
N VAL A 91 -9.11 4.90 -6.38
CA VAL A 91 -9.37 3.48 -6.03
C VAL A 91 -10.13 3.38 -4.72
N CYS A 92 -9.72 4.10 -3.69
CA CYS A 92 -10.43 4.10 -2.40
C CYS A 92 -11.84 4.66 -2.48
N ARG A 93 -12.09 5.64 -3.34
CA ARG A 93 -13.41 6.22 -3.60
C ARG A 93 -14.32 5.22 -4.31
N ASP A 94 -13.79 4.56 -5.34
CA ASP A 94 -14.58 3.68 -6.22
C ASP A 94 -14.85 2.31 -5.55
N PHE A 95 -13.99 1.91 -4.62
CA PHE A 95 -14.12 0.66 -3.85
C PHE A 95 -14.14 0.94 -2.33
N PRO A 96 -15.23 1.56 -1.80
CA PRO A 96 -15.25 2.03 -0.40
C PRO A 96 -15.23 0.90 0.64
N LYS A 97 -15.48 -0.34 0.25
CA LYS A 97 -15.38 -1.52 1.13
C LYS A 97 -14.00 -2.19 1.08
N LEU A 98 -13.19 -1.87 0.08
CA LEU A 98 -11.85 -2.41 -0.05
C LEU A 98 -10.92 -1.73 0.96
N VAL A 99 -10.28 -2.50 1.81
CA VAL A 99 -9.16 -2.00 2.62
C VAL A 99 -7.94 -1.84 1.72
N VAL A 100 -7.45 -0.63 1.59
CA VAL A 100 -6.27 -0.31 0.79
C VAL A 100 -5.14 0.14 1.71
N VAL A 101 -4.01 -0.55 1.65
CA VAL A 101 -2.78 -0.15 2.33
C VAL A 101 -1.87 0.55 1.33
N ASN A 102 -1.70 1.85 1.49
CA ASN A 102 -0.78 2.65 0.69
C ASN A 102 0.64 2.47 1.22
N MET A 103 1.42 1.66 0.51
CA MET A 103 2.83 1.42 0.80
C MET A 103 3.69 2.60 0.33
N HIS A 104 4.79 2.86 1.03
CA HIS A 104 5.69 4.01 0.79
C HIS A 104 5.04 5.39 0.95
N GLY A 105 3.80 5.44 1.49
CA GLY A 105 3.13 6.67 1.89
C GLY A 105 2.93 7.72 0.80
N SER A 106 2.95 7.35 -0.48
CA SER A 106 2.92 8.28 -1.64
C SER A 106 4.04 9.34 -1.59
N TYR A 107 5.18 9.02 -0.98
CA TYR A 107 6.31 9.95 -0.99
C TYR A 107 6.71 10.30 -2.43
N PRO A 108 6.95 11.58 -2.79
CA PRO A 108 7.11 12.74 -1.90
C PRO A 108 5.82 13.57 -1.62
N TRP A 109 4.64 13.11 -1.97
CA TRP A 109 3.36 13.83 -1.90
C TRP A 109 2.73 13.79 -0.49
N VAL A 110 3.52 14.10 0.56
CA VAL A 110 3.12 13.85 1.96
C VAL A 110 1.83 14.58 2.37
N PRO A 111 1.69 15.92 2.21
CA PRO A 111 0.45 16.60 2.59
C PRO A 111 -0.78 16.11 1.83
N GLN A 112 -0.61 15.78 0.54
CA GLN A 112 -1.71 15.33 -0.31
C GLN A 112 -2.22 13.95 0.11
N VAL A 113 -1.31 12.99 0.38
CA VAL A 113 -1.73 11.65 0.84
C VAL A 113 -2.37 11.70 2.21
N LEU A 114 -1.88 12.54 3.11
CA LEU A 114 -2.48 12.70 4.43
C LEU A 114 -3.91 13.25 4.33
N PHE A 115 -4.15 14.21 3.44
CA PHE A 115 -5.49 14.69 3.18
C PHE A 115 -6.39 13.63 2.55
N SER A 116 -5.87 12.85 1.59
CA SER A 116 -6.58 11.68 1.05
C SER A 116 -6.99 10.71 2.16
N CYS A 117 -6.09 10.38 3.08
CA CYS A 117 -6.40 9.51 4.22
C CYS A 117 -7.50 10.07 5.14
N MET A 118 -7.62 11.40 5.26
CA MET A 118 -8.75 12.02 5.98
C MET A 118 -10.08 11.79 5.26
N CYS A 119 -10.07 11.86 3.93
CA CYS A 119 -11.27 11.72 3.09
C CYS A 119 -11.68 10.25 2.86
N ARG A 120 -10.74 9.29 2.99
CA ARG A 120 -10.93 7.88 2.67
C ARG A 120 -10.73 6.99 3.90
N PRO A 121 -11.81 6.61 4.60
CA PRO A 121 -11.72 5.80 5.82
C PRO A 121 -11.18 4.39 5.58
N ASN A 122 -11.20 3.90 4.35
CA ASN A 122 -10.68 2.61 3.92
C ASN A 122 -9.21 2.64 3.49
N MET A 123 -8.54 3.81 3.53
CA MET A 123 -7.12 3.94 3.24
C MET A 123 -6.30 3.85 4.54
N TYR A 124 -5.37 2.91 4.56
CA TYR A 124 -4.31 2.75 5.56
C TYR A 124 -2.99 3.22 4.98
N LEU A 125 -2.10 3.74 5.82
CA LEU A 125 -0.84 4.34 5.39
C LEU A 125 0.34 3.63 6.03
N ALA A 126 1.29 3.20 5.21
CA ALA A 126 2.57 2.61 5.63
C ALA A 126 3.72 3.34 4.94
N PRO A 127 4.21 4.48 5.47
CA PRO A 127 5.27 5.26 4.83
C PRO A 127 6.64 4.59 4.86
N ASP A 128 6.82 3.61 5.76
CA ASP A 128 8.04 2.84 5.97
C ASP A 128 9.32 3.72 6.03
N MET A 129 10.31 3.47 5.15
CA MET A 129 11.58 4.21 5.16
C MET A 129 11.44 5.72 4.91
N TYR A 130 10.33 6.17 4.29
CA TYR A 130 10.14 7.59 3.98
C TYR A 130 9.71 8.44 5.17
N MET A 131 9.44 7.84 6.32
CA MET A 131 9.20 8.57 7.55
C MET A 131 10.48 8.84 8.36
N TYR A 132 11.65 8.37 7.89
CA TYR A 132 12.91 8.50 8.63
C TYR A 132 13.84 9.49 7.94
N ASN A 133 14.03 10.67 8.56
CA ASN A 133 14.97 11.72 8.10
C ASN A 133 14.74 12.20 6.65
N MET A 134 13.50 12.14 6.18
CA MET A 134 13.13 12.63 4.85
C MET A 134 12.32 13.93 4.96
N PRO A 135 12.37 14.82 3.96
CA PRO A 135 11.48 15.99 3.91
C PRO A 135 10.01 15.57 4.05
N GLY A 136 9.25 16.23 4.94
CA GLY A 136 7.85 15.88 5.22
C GLY A 136 7.66 14.71 6.20
N ALA A 137 8.72 14.07 6.69
CA ALA A 137 8.62 12.95 7.64
C ALA A 137 7.86 13.33 8.93
N ALA A 138 8.03 14.57 9.43
CA ALA A 138 7.34 15.05 10.62
C ALA A 138 5.82 15.10 10.45
N ASP A 139 5.32 15.29 9.22
CA ASP A 139 3.88 15.30 8.95
C ASP A 139 3.28 13.91 9.10
N TYR A 140 3.99 12.85 8.70
CA TYR A 140 3.56 11.47 8.96
C TYR A 140 3.46 11.20 10.47
N VAL A 141 4.46 11.62 11.25
CA VAL A 141 4.45 11.45 12.71
C VAL A 141 3.28 12.20 13.35
N THR A 142 3.04 13.43 12.91
CA THR A 142 1.89 14.23 13.37
C THR A 142 0.57 13.51 13.08
N ALA A 143 0.40 12.98 11.88
CA ALA A 143 -0.80 12.26 11.49
C ALA A 143 -0.97 10.94 12.26
N ALA A 144 0.13 10.20 12.48
CA ALA A 144 0.14 8.95 13.24
C ALA A 144 -0.28 9.16 14.70
N ASN A 145 0.15 10.26 15.31
CA ASN A 145 -0.25 10.62 16.69
C ASN A 145 -1.64 11.30 16.77
N GLY A 146 -2.27 11.56 15.65
CA GLY A 146 -3.56 12.24 15.54
C GLY A 146 -4.62 11.39 14.84
N PHE A 147 -5.11 11.91 13.72
CA PHE A 147 -6.28 11.36 13.01
C PHE A 147 -6.04 10.02 12.30
N LEU A 148 -4.77 9.62 12.10
CA LEU A 148 -4.43 8.34 11.47
C LEU A 148 -3.99 7.24 12.44
N ARG A 149 -3.97 7.47 13.76
CA ARG A 149 -3.40 6.52 14.73
C ARG A 149 -3.92 5.08 14.59
N ASP A 150 -5.16 4.90 14.18
CA ASP A 150 -5.78 3.57 14.03
C ASP A 150 -5.65 3.00 12.60
N ARG A 151 -5.03 3.76 11.68
CA ARG A 151 -4.83 3.40 10.28
C ARG A 151 -3.41 3.66 9.78
N PHE A 152 -2.49 3.98 10.70
CA PHE A 152 -1.07 4.14 10.42
C PHE A 152 -0.34 2.85 10.75
N LEU A 153 0.43 2.33 9.80
CA LEU A 153 1.11 1.04 9.93
C LEU A 153 2.62 1.25 9.96
N PHE A 154 3.28 0.54 10.87
CA PHE A 154 4.73 0.44 10.84
C PHE A 154 5.18 -0.34 9.62
N GLY A 155 6.16 0.20 8.92
CA GLY A 155 6.90 -0.49 7.86
C GLY A 155 8.41 -0.30 8.08
N SER A 156 9.19 -1.36 7.91
CA SER A 156 10.63 -1.28 8.09
C SER A 156 11.38 -0.73 6.87
N GLY A 157 10.79 -0.88 5.68
CA GLY A 157 11.50 -0.62 4.42
C GLY A 157 12.68 -1.59 4.19
N TYR A 158 12.70 -2.76 4.88
CA TYR A 158 13.74 -3.76 4.64
C TYR A 158 13.71 -4.24 3.18
N PRO A 159 14.85 -4.40 2.50
CA PRO A 159 16.23 -4.37 3.00
C PRO A 159 16.92 -3.00 2.98
N TYR A 160 16.26 -1.91 2.57
CA TYR A 160 16.88 -0.57 2.50
C TYR A 160 17.32 -0.06 3.88
N ILE A 161 16.53 -0.34 4.91
CA ILE A 161 16.89 -0.08 6.31
C ILE A 161 16.93 -1.41 7.06
N PRO A 162 17.99 -1.71 7.83
CA PRO A 162 18.01 -2.87 8.70
C PRO A 162 16.84 -2.87 9.68
N LEU A 163 16.14 -4.00 9.83
CA LEU A 163 14.91 -4.10 10.62
C LEU A 163 15.04 -3.50 12.03
N LYS A 164 16.12 -3.85 12.75
CA LYS A 164 16.35 -3.31 14.09
C LYS A 164 16.44 -1.79 14.09
N GLN A 165 17.17 -1.22 13.13
CA GLN A 165 17.32 0.24 13.00
C GLN A 165 15.97 0.92 12.72
N ALA A 166 15.15 0.34 11.85
CA ALA A 166 13.81 0.86 11.56
C ALA A 166 12.91 0.86 12.81
N VAL A 167 12.97 -0.21 13.61
CA VAL A 167 12.22 -0.30 14.88
C VAL A 167 12.72 0.75 15.87
N ASP A 168 14.05 0.87 16.05
CA ASP A 168 14.62 1.84 16.98
C ASP A 168 14.25 3.28 16.60
N LEU A 169 14.28 3.61 15.31
CA LEU A 169 13.87 4.92 14.79
C LEU A 169 12.36 5.18 15.02
N PHE A 170 11.53 4.20 14.76
CA PHE A 170 10.08 4.34 14.94
C PHE A 170 9.68 4.56 16.40
N VAL A 171 10.29 3.81 17.30
CA VAL A 171 10.01 3.92 18.75
C VAL A 171 10.51 5.26 19.33
N ALA A 172 11.51 5.90 18.69
CA ALA A 172 12.07 7.17 19.13
C ALA A 172 11.27 8.40 18.65
N MET A 173 10.24 8.23 17.82
CA MET A 173 9.36 9.29 17.29
C MET A 173 8.19 9.56 18.22
#